data_4a236a32b46fe7529171c640d6aa4ef7
#
_entry.id   4a236a32b46fe7529171c640d6aa4ef7
#
_cell.length_a   1.000
_cell.length_b   1.000
_cell.length_c   1.000
_cell.angle_alpha   90.00
_cell.angle_beta   90.00
_cell.angle_gamma   90.00
#
_symmetry.space_group_name_H-M   'P 1'
#
loop_
_entity.id
_entity.type
_entity.pdbx_description
1 polymer ?
#
loop_
_entity_poly.entity_id
_entity_poly.type
_entity_poly.pdbx_seq_one_letter_code
_entity_poly.pdbx_strand_id
1 'polypeptide(L)'
;MKLYEETQIKIKDSQNDKLTLEVFDSESGYFKSVIHPMLAPGHEVELINWLKLVGIIPQRQTCQGAGTSDKCRRPMSWEPTKGLDNFTWKCAGCHKRKGIRENSVFHDIKCTFKDAIRSVLGWSKGTDSDTISKILNVRKHVVISTFNLCSRIANSFIEKHKAEWQLGGPGVIVLVLVYPEGCAEFTKTTSSSSSHTPILCLAEVKDVPPRYWFHSLNRYYTTDQEELANKTAMETIRKIVRPGSILVCNYFSSVCSLQSLQPLRDSYPTIVSTLILSQFDNERVILSKNLETIWATALRICEEAQLCNLSEVPDFLINQMWRQRFGSESFEVLINQFFVF
;
A
#
# COMPACT_ATOMS: atom_id res chain seq x y z
N MET A 1 1.77 -25.26 -24.49
CA MET A 1 0.34 -25.13 -24.84
C MET A 1 -0.50 -26.23 -24.20
N LYS A 2 -0.20 -27.51 -24.34
CA LYS A 2 -1.00 -28.59 -23.70
C LYS A 2 -1.03 -28.56 -22.16
N LEU A 3 0.06 -28.18 -21.48
CA LEU A 3 0.10 -28.05 -20.02
C LEU A 3 -0.82 -26.91 -19.50
N TYR A 4 -1.04 -25.88 -20.32
CA TYR A 4 -1.88 -24.73 -19.96
C TYR A 4 -3.38 -25.08 -20.01
N GLU A 5 -3.79 -25.90 -20.96
CA GLU A 5 -5.19 -26.35 -21.08
C GLU A 5 -5.57 -27.38 -20.02
N GLU A 6 -4.67 -28.29 -19.65
CA GLU A 6 -4.91 -29.28 -18.59
C GLU A 6 -4.98 -28.64 -17.19
N THR A 7 -4.27 -27.53 -16.98
CA THR A 7 -4.32 -26.78 -15.72
C THR A 7 -5.64 -26.01 -15.57
N GLN A 8 -6.20 -25.49 -16.67
CA GLN A 8 -7.51 -24.82 -16.69
C GLN A 8 -8.67 -25.77 -16.35
N ILE A 9 -8.59 -27.04 -16.75
CA ILE A 9 -9.66 -28.04 -16.52
C ILE A 9 -9.69 -28.48 -15.04
N LYS A 10 -8.52 -28.57 -14.37
CA LYS A 10 -8.43 -28.93 -12.94
C LYS A 10 -8.82 -27.82 -11.96
N ILE A 11 -8.75 -26.56 -12.40
CA ILE A 11 -9.15 -25.41 -11.57
C ILE A 11 -10.67 -25.35 -11.37
N LYS A 12 -11.47 -25.95 -12.25
CA LYS A 12 -12.93 -25.97 -12.16
C LYS A 12 -13.50 -26.81 -11.01
N ASP A 13 -12.74 -27.74 -10.43
CA ASP A 13 -13.27 -28.68 -9.44
C ASP A 13 -12.94 -28.37 -7.97
N SER A 14 -12.18 -27.30 -7.66
CA SER A 14 -11.94 -26.92 -6.27
C SER A 14 -12.92 -25.82 -5.85
N GLN A 15 -14.08 -26.21 -5.37
CA GLN A 15 -15.15 -25.33 -4.83
C GLN A 15 -14.74 -24.46 -3.62
N ASN A 16 -13.49 -24.54 -3.16
CA ASN A 16 -12.99 -23.78 -2.00
C ASN A 16 -12.01 -22.64 -2.34
N ASP A 17 -11.61 -22.45 -3.59
CA ASP A 17 -10.73 -21.35 -3.97
C ASP A 17 -11.56 -20.20 -4.60
N LYS A 18 -12.26 -19.45 -3.74
CA LYS A 18 -13.10 -18.31 -4.13
C LYS A 18 -12.32 -17.09 -4.63
N LEU A 19 -11.00 -17.14 -4.65
CA LEU A 19 -10.19 -16.23 -5.44
C LEU A 19 -10.25 -16.73 -6.90
N THR A 20 -11.38 -16.46 -7.57
CA THR A 20 -11.61 -16.85 -8.96
C THR A 20 -10.65 -16.12 -9.89
N LEU A 21 -10.41 -16.66 -11.08
CA LEU A 21 -9.63 -16.00 -12.13
C LEU A 21 -10.11 -14.55 -12.37
N GLU A 22 -11.39 -14.27 -12.22
CA GLU A 22 -11.97 -12.93 -12.33
C GLU A 22 -11.38 -11.92 -11.33
N VAL A 23 -11.05 -12.36 -10.11
CA VAL A 23 -10.37 -11.51 -9.12
C VAL A 23 -8.93 -11.17 -9.56
N PHE A 24 -8.33 -12.02 -10.39
CA PHE A 24 -6.96 -11.84 -10.90
C PHE A 24 -6.89 -11.23 -12.29
N ASP A 25 -8.01 -10.96 -12.94
CA ASP A 25 -8.03 -10.46 -14.33
C ASP A 25 -7.36 -9.09 -14.50
N SER A 26 -7.33 -8.29 -13.44
CA SER A 26 -6.65 -7.00 -13.42
C SER A 26 -5.19 -7.07 -12.95
N GLU A 27 -4.63 -8.27 -12.68
CA GLU A 27 -3.25 -8.43 -12.27
C GLU A 27 -2.28 -8.47 -13.44
N SER A 28 -1.00 -8.20 -13.14
CA SER A 28 0.07 -8.26 -14.13
C SER A 28 0.23 -9.66 -14.72
N GLY A 29 0.78 -9.72 -15.93
CA GLY A 29 1.11 -10.98 -16.57
C GLY A 29 2.05 -11.86 -15.74
N TYR A 30 2.94 -11.25 -14.94
CA TYR A 30 3.84 -11.94 -14.03
C TYR A 30 3.07 -12.74 -12.97
N PHE A 31 2.09 -12.12 -12.29
CA PHE A 31 1.27 -12.85 -11.33
C PHE A 31 0.54 -14.02 -12.00
N LYS A 32 -0.14 -13.78 -13.12
CA LYS A 32 -0.93 -14.80 -13.82
C LYS A 32 -0.07 -15.97 -14.33
N SER A 33 1.09 -15.68 -14.90
CA SER A 33 1.93 -16.69 -15.57
C SER A 33 2.93 -17.38 -14.65
N VAL A 34 3.38 -16.73 -13.58
CA VAL A 34 4.44 -17.24 -12.69
C VAL A 34 3.90 -17.64 -11.33
N ILE A 35 3.21 -16.71 -10.64
CA ILE A 35 2.84 -16.91 -9.24
C ILE A 35 1.60 -17.81 -9.10
N HIS A 36 0.55 -17.50 -9.83
CA HIS A 36 -0.73 -18.19 -9.72
C HIS A 36 -0.64 -19.71 -9.91
N PRO A 37 0.11 -20.26 -10.90
CA PRO A 37 0.29 -21.71 -11.04
C PRO A 37 0.93 -22.37 -9.81
N MET A 38 1.90 -21.68 -9.16
CA MET A 38 2.57 -22.21 -7.96
C MET A 38 1.69 -22.20 -6.71
N LEU A 39 0.58 -21.45 -6.73
CA LEU A 39 -0.39 -21.44 -5.63
C LEU A 39 -1.38 -22.61 -5.71
N ALA A 40 -1.39 -23.40 -6.78
CA ALA A 40 -2.21 -24.60 -6.91
C ALA A 40 -1.77 -25.72 -5.95
N PRO A 41 -2.66 -26.63 -5.55
CA PRO A 41 -2.28 -27.80 -4.75
C PRO A 41 -1.19 -28.63 -5.43
N GLY A 42 -0.21 -29.12 -4.65
CA GLY A 42 0.88 -29.98 -5.16
C GLY A 42 2.08 -29.21 -5.71
N HIS A 43 2.07 -27.87 -5.74
CA HIS A 43 3.17 -27.03 -6.23
C HIS A 43 3.96 -26.34 -5.10
N GLU A 44 3.95 -26.91 -3.89
CA GLU A 44 4.63 -26.31 -2.72
C GLU A 44 6.16 -26.24 -2.91
N VAL A 45 6.75 -27.22 -3.60
CA VAL A 45 8.20 -27.25 -3.89
C VAL A 45 8.58 -26.13 -4.84
N GLU A 46 7.80 -25.92 -5.90
CA GLU A 46 8.00 -24.86 -6.88
C GLU A 46 7.88 -23.49 -6.21
N LEU A 47 6.86 -23.29 -5.37
CA LEU A 47 6.66 -22.06 -4.61
C LEU A 47 7.85 -21.76 -3.71
N ILE A 48 8.35 -22.75 -2.96
CA ILE A 48 9.50 -22.56 -2.08
C ILE A 48 10.78 -22.30 -2.87
N ASN A 49 10.99 -22.97 -4.00
CA ASN A 49 12.13 -22.70 -4.86
C ASN A 49 12.08 -21.29 -5.44
N TRP A 50 10.90 -20.82 -5.83
CA TRP A 50 10.69 -19.45 -6.27
C TRP A 50 10.97 -18.44 -5.14
N LEU A 51 10.46 -18.67 -3.92
CA LEU A 51 10.73 -17.82 -2.76
C LEU A 51 12.24 -17.71 -2.44
N LYS A 52 13.00 -18.79 -2.65
CA LYS A 52 14.47 -18.77 -2.56
C LYS A 52 15.10 -17.99 -3.69
N LEU A 53 14.64 -18.21 -4.92
CA LEU A 53 15.18 -17.55 -6.11
C LEU A 53 15.05 -16.03 -6.02
N VAL A 54 13.88 -15.55 -5.59
CA VAL A 54 13.62 -14.12 -5.41
C VAL A 54 14.15 -13.56 -4.07
N GLY A 55 14.78 -14.39 -3.22
CA GLY A 55 15.43 -13.97 -1.99
C GLY A 55 14.49 -13.68 -0.81
N ILE A 56 13.21 -14.00 -0.92
CA ILE A 56 12.23 -13.83 0.19
C ILE A 56 12.55 -14.77 1.36
N ILE A 57 13.07 -15.96 1.08
CA ILE A 57 13.63 -16.87 2.08
C ILE A 57 15.10 -17.15 1.74
N PRO A 58 15.95 -17.47 2.74
CA PRO A 58 17.37 -17.73 2.49
C PRO A 58 17.60 -18.84 1.47
N GLN A 59 18.47 -18.59 0.48
CA GLN A 59 18.88 -19.60 -0.49
C GLN A 59 19.83 -20.63 0.13
N ARG A 60 20.66 -20.20 1.09
CA ARG A 60 21.65 -21.01 1.80
C ARG A 60 21.59 -20.68 3.27
N GLN A 61 21.85 -21.67 4.10
CA GLN A 61 21.91 -21.51 5.55
C GLN A 61 23.13 -22.21 6.12
N THR A 62 23.76 -21.56 7.10
CA THR A 62 24.93 -22.10 7.81
C THR A 62 24.53 -22.43 9.24
N CYS A 63 24.96 -23.59 9.72
CA CYS A 63 24.74 -24.04 11.08
C CYS A 63 25.57 -23.22 12.06
N GLN A 64 24.94 -22.71 13.11
CA GLN A 64 25.63 -21.96 14.19
C GLN A 64 26.02 -22.85 15.38
N GLY A 65 25.86 -24.20 15.24
CA GLY A 65 26.11 -25.16 16.31
C GLY A 65 24.91 -25.35 17.23
N ALA A 66 25.01 -26.33 18.13
CA ALA A 66 23.96 -26.66 19.10
C ALA A 66 24.19 -26.07 20.51
N GLY A 67 25.35 -25.46 20.75
CA GLY A 67 25.74 -24.88 22.04
C GLY A 67 26.71 -23.72 21.91
N THR A 68 27.11 -23.14 23.05
CA THR A 68 27.96 -21.92 23.11
C THR A 68 29.43 -22.17 22.73
N SER A 69 29.89 -23.41 22.75
CA SER A 69 31.31 -23.77 22.57
C SER A 69 31.68 -24.28 21.18
N ASP A 70 30.77 -24.87 20.41
CA ASP A 70 31.08 -25.44 19.09
C ASP A 70 30.20 -24.86 17.99
N LYS A 71 30.72 -23.85 17.30
CA LYS A 71 30.12 -23.37 16.05
C LYS A 71 30.39 -24.37 14.94
N CYS A 72 29.42 -25.22 14.65
CA CYS A 72 29.54 -26.27 13.63
C CYS A 72 29.89 -25.71 12.23
N ARG A 73 29.43 -24.49 11.87
CA ARG A 73 29.67 -23.76 10.61
C ARG A 73 29.47 -24.55 9.30
N ARG A 74 28.86 -25.73 9.36
CA ARG A 74 28.58 -26.55 8.16
C ARG A 74 27.38 -25.99 7.42
N PRO A 75 27.34 -26.13 6.09
CA PRO A 75 26.15 -25.79 5.32
C PRO A 75 24.99 -26.68 5.76
N MET A 76 23.79 -26.11 5.74
CA MET A 76 22.55 -26.84 6.01
C MET A 76 21.85 -27.18 4.70
N SER A 77 21.28 -28.38 4.61
CA SER A 77 20.37 -28.79 3.57
C SER A 77 18.92 -28.65 4.03
N TRP A 78 18.00 -28.42 3.13
CA TRP A 78 16.59 -28.44 3.47
C TRP A 78 16.00 -29.83 3.22
N GLU A 79 15.16 -30.27 4.14
CA GLU A 79 14.51 -31.59 4.11
C GLU A 79 13.01 -31.42 4.30
N PRO A 80 12.19 -32.32 3.70
CA PRO A 80 10.77 -32.40 4.01
C PRO A 80 10.55 -32.65 5.50
N THR A 81 9.53 -32.01 6.08
CA THR A 81 9.10 -32.19 7.46
C THR A 81 7.59 -32.04 7.57
N LYS A 82 7.01 -32.59 8.62
CA LYS A 82 5.59 -32.30 8.95
C LYS A 82 5.54 -30.94 9.65
N GLY A 83 4.77 -30.04 9.14
CA GLY A 83 4.60 -28.70 9.73
C GLY A 83 4.03 -27.69 8.74
N LEU A 84 3.94 -26.44 9.17
CA LEU A 84 3.31 -25.37 8.39
C LEU A 84 3.93 -25.18 6.99
N ASP A 85 5.26 -25.29 6.89
CA ASP A 85 6.00 -25.01 5.67
C ASP A 85 6.42 -26.28 4.91
N ASN A 86 6.13 -27.48 5.46
CA ASN A 86 6.50 -28.77 4.92
C ASN A 86 8.01 -28.99 4.72
N PHE A 87 8.86 -28.02 5.08
CA PHE A 87 10.32 -28.08 4.93
C PHE A 87 11.03 -27.42 6.13
N THR A 88 12.25 -27.88 6.38
CA THR A 88 13.15 -27.33 7.41
C THR A 88 14.60 -27.43 6.96
N TRP A 89 15.44 -26.50 7.42
CA TRP A 89 16.88 -26.62 7.30
C TRP A 89 17.42 -27.64 8.31
N LYS A 90 18.30 -28.56 7.86
CA LYS A 90 18.97 -29.54 8.69
C LYS A 90 20.46 -29.53 8.45
N CYS A 91 21.24 -29.53 9.52
CA CYS A 91 22.68 -29.64 9.47
C CYS A 91 23.10 -31.10 9.35
N ALA A 92 23.90 -31.43 8.34
CA ALA A 92 24.44 -32.77 8.17
C ALA A 92 25.43 -33.17 9.26
N GLY A 93 26.04 -32.20 9.96
CA GLY A 93 27.03 -32.48 10.99
C GLY A 93 26.48 -32.68 12.39
N CYS A 94 25.68 -31.73 12.89
CA CYS A 94 25.14 -31.76 14.26
C CYS A 94 23.63 -32.01 14.32
N HIS A 95 22.96 -32.26 13.20
CA HIS A 95 21.54 -32.53 13.03
C HIS A 95 20.61 -31.42 13.55
N LYS A 96 21.15 -30.21 13.89
CA LYS A 96 20.33 -29.08 14.27
C LYS A 96 19.39 -28.70 13.14
N ARG A 97 18.13 -28.40 13.49
CA ARG A 97 17.11 -27.95 12.57
C ARG A 97 16.80 -26.48 12.76
N LYS A 98 16.43 -25.79 11.69
CA LYS A 98 15.99 -24.40 11.67
C LYS A 98 14.79 -24.27 10.74
N GLY A 99 13.85 -23.40 11.10
CA GLY A 99 12.72 -23.06 10.24
C GLY A 99 13.21 -22.41 8.93
N ILE A 100 12.52 -22.68 7.82
CA ILE A 100 12.87 -22.05 6.53
C ILE A 100 12.53 -20.58 6.48
N ARG A 101 11.66 -20.10 7.37
CA ARG A 101 11.29 -18.66 7.53
C ARG A 101 12.29 -17.87 8.36
N GLU A 102 13.20 -18.52 9.04
CA GLU A 102 14.19 -17.82 9.87
C GLU A 102 14.99 -16.85 8.99
N ASN A 103 15.04 -15.59 9.41
CA ASN A 103 15.61 -14.47 8.64
C ASN A 103 14.85 -14.12 7.35
N SER A 104 13.56 -14.36 7.30
CA SER A 104 12.70 -13.88 6.22
C SER A 104 11.67 -12.89 6.72
N VAL A 105 11.11 -12.10 5.82
CA VAL A 105 10.00 -11.17 6.13
C VAL A 105 8.75 -11.89 6.63
N PHE A 106 8.62 -13.19 6.34
CA PHE A 106 7.51 -14.02 6.81
C PHE A 106 7.77 -14.75 8.13
N HIS A 107 8.85 -14.42 8.87
CA HIS A 107 9.20 -15.10 10.12
C HIS A 107 8.02 -15.21 11.09
N ASP A 108 7.31 -14.13 11.31
CA ASP A 108 6.20 -14.04 12.28
C ASP A 108 4.82 -14.33 11.68
N ILE A 109 4.72 -14.59 10.39
CA ILE A 109 3.44 -14.86 9.73
C ILE A 109 3.07 -16.33 9.90
N LYS A 110 1.99 -16.61 10.65
CA LYS A 110 1.57 -17.95 11.08
C LYS A 110 0.51 -18.59 10.16
N CYS A 111 0.74 -18.57 8.84
CA CYS A 111 -0.04 -19.30 7.83
C CYS A 111 0.91 -19.92 6.80
N THR A 112 0.42 -20.72 5.87
CA THR A 112 1.25 -21.28 4.80
C THR A 112 1.85 -20.17 3.93
N PHE A 113 2.96 -20.42 3.23
CA PHE A 113 3.49 -19.45 2.27
C PHE A 113 2.46 -19.10 1.20
N LYS A 114 1.69 -20.09 0.77
CA LYS A 114 0.60 -19.94 -0.19
C LYS A 114 -0.43 -18.92 0.27
N ASP A 115 -0.89 -19.04 1.53
CA ASP A 115 -1.87 -18.13 2.09
C ASP A 115 -1.26 -16.76 2.40
N ALA A 116 0.03 -16.70 2.77
CA ALA A 116 0.75 -15.44 2.94
C ALA A 116 0.81 -14.66 1.61
N ILE A 117 1.20 -15.31 0.50
CA ILE A 117 1.24 -14.69 -0.83
C ILE A 117 -0.15 -14.26 -1.31
N ARG A 118 -1.18 -15.07 -1.05
CA ARG A 118 -2.58 -14.68 -1.35
C ARG A 118 -3.05 -13.51 -0.49
N SER A 119 -2.60 -13.42 0.76
CA SER A 119 -2.89 -12.26 1.60
C SER A 119 -2.18 -11.00 1.08
N VAL A 120 -0.93 -11.10 0.61
CA VAL A 120 -0.21 -10.00 -0.06
C VAL A 120 -0.97 -9.53 -1.29
N LEU A 121 -1.49 -10.47 -2.10
CA LEU A 121 -2.35 -10.14 -3.25
C LEU A 121 -3.62 -9.41 -2.80
N GLY A 122 -4.29 -9.89 -1.75
CA GLY A 122 -5.48 -9.23 -1.19
C GLY A 122 -5.18 -7.79 -0.77
N TRP A 123 -4.04 -7.54 -0.11
CA TRP A 123 -3.60 -6.20 0.24
C TRP A 123 -3.39 -5.31 -1.00
N SER A 124 -2.70 -5.81 -2.01
CA SER A 124 -2.42 -5.05 -3.24
C SER A 124 -3.69 -4.76 -4.07
N LYS A 125 -4.73 -5.56 -3.92
CA LYS A 125 -6.07 -5.32 -4.49
C LYS A 125 -6.94 -4.39 -3.64
N GLY A 126 -6.55 -4.15 -2.38
CA GLY A 126 -7.34 -3.40 -1.41
C GLY A 126 -8.56 -4.15 -0.91
N THR A 127 -8.53 -5.46 -0.95
CA THR A 127 -9.53 -6.30 -0.30
C THR A 127 -9.35 -6.21 1.21
N ASP A 128 -10.43 -6.05 1.95
CA ASP A 128 -10.37 -5.95 3.42
C ASP A 128 -9.91 -7.26 4.08
N SER A 129 -9.34 -7.15 5.29
CA SER A 129 -8.77 -8.28 6.00
C SER A 129 -9.79 -9.33 6.43
N ASP A 130 -11.05 -8.95 6.65
CA ASP A 130 -12.13 -9.88 7.02
C ASP A 130 -12.51 -10.77 5.83
N THR A 131 -12.63 -10.18 4.66
CA THR A 131 -12.91 -10.89 3.42
C THR A 131 -11.79 -11.87 3.09
N ILE A 132 -10.52 -11.45 3.15
CA ILE A 132 -9.38 -12.34 2.92
C ILE A 132 -9.31 -13.46 3.96
N SER A 133 -9.52 -13.15 5.23
CA SER A 133 -9.57 -14.15 6.32
C SER A 133 -10.60 -15.25 6.04
N LYS A 134 -11.78 -14.88 5.60
CA LYS A 134 -12.87 -15.81 5.25
C LYS A 134 -12.54 -16.64 3.99
N ILE A 135 -12.03 -16.01 2.94
CA ILE A 135 -11.69 -16.67 1.68
C ILE A 135 -10.59 -17.71 1.89
N LEU A 136 -9.53 -17.35 2.62
CA LEU A 136 -8.37 -18.23 2.84
C LEU A 136 -8.53 -19.17 4.02
N ASN A 137 -9.60 -19.02 4.81
CA ASN A 137 -9.78 -19.71 6.09
C ASN A 137 -8.56 -19.56 7.02
N VAL A 138 -8.00 -18.37 7.07
CA VAL A 138 -6.86 -17.97 7.90
C VAL A 138 -7.35 -17.05 9.00
N ARG A 139 -6.79 -17.16 10.20
CA ARG A 139 -7.18 -16.28 11.32
C ARG A 139 -6.96 -14.82 10.99
N LYS A 140 -7.93 -13.96 11.24
CA LYS A 140 -7.92 -12.52 10.91
C LYS A 140 -6.63 -11.80 11.36
N HIS A 141 -6.16 -12.07 12.59
CA HIS A 141 -4.92 -11.43 13.08
C HIS A 141 -3.68 -11.77 12.24
N VAL A 142 -3.63 -12.96 11.59
CA VAL A 142 -2.53 -13.34 10.70
C VAL A 142 -2.60 -12.57 9.40
N VAL A 143 -3.80 -12.37 8.85
CA VAL A 143 -4.02 -11.53 7.66
C VAL A 143 -3.64 -10.08 7.96
N ILE A 144 -4.09 -9.53 9.11
CA ILE A 144 -3.72 -8.19 9.56
C ILE A 144 -2.19 -8.06 9.71
N SER A 145 -1.51 -9.06 10.30
CA SER A 145 -0.04 -9.05 10.41
C SER A 145 0.64 -9.02 9.04
N THR A 146 0.09 -9.73 8.05
CA THR A 146 0.59 -9.69 6.66
C THR A 146 0.34 -8.33 6.02
N PHE A 147 -0.84 -7.73 6.24
CA PHE A 147 -1.17 -6.40 5.73
C PHE A 147 -0.25 -5.32 6.32
N ASN A 148 0.00 -5.36 7.64
CA ASN A 148 0.94 -4.45 8.30
C ASN A 148 2.37 -4.61 7.77
N LEU A 149 2.79 -5.85 7.44
CA LEU A 149 4.06 -6.09 6.77
C LEU A 149 4.09 -5.41 5.39
N CYS A 150 3.05 -5.58 4.57
CA CYS A 150 2.94 -4.95 3.26
C CYS A 150 2.99 -3.42 3.36
N SER A 151 2.23 -2.82 4.30
CA SER A 151 2.23 -1.36 4.54
C SER A 151 3.62 -0.86 4.95
N ARG A 152 4.33 -1.57 5.82
CA ARG A 152 5.72 -1.21 6.21
C ARG A 152 6.68 -1.26 5.03
N ILE A 153 6.59 -2.29 4.19
CA ILE A 153 7.43 -2.44 3.00
C ILE A 153 7.11 -1.33 2.00
N ALA A 154 5.84 -1.06 1.73
CA ALA A 154 5.39 0.01 0.85
C ALA A 154 5.87 1.39 1.35
N ASN A 155 5.74 1.66 2.66
CA ASN A 155 6.23 2.90 3.26
C ASN A 155 7.75 3.05 3.14
N SER A 156 8.52 1.97 3.41
CA SER A 156 9.97 1.97 3.23
C SER A 156 10.38 2.24 1.78
N PHE A 157 9.65 1.68 0.82
CA PHE A 157 9.87 1.95 -0.60
C PHE A 157 9.61 3.43 -0.93
N ILE A 158 8.48 3.97 -0.49
CA ILE A 158 8.13 5.38 -0.68
C ILE A 158 9.22 6.29 -0.10
N GLU A 159 9.69 5.99 1.12
CA GLU A 159 10.73 6.78 1.78
C GLU A 159 12.10 6.69 1.05
N LYS A 160 12.45 5.53 0.48
CA LYS A 160 13.67 5.38 -0.33
C LYS A 160 13.58 6.10 -1.69
N HIS A 161 12.39 6.22 -2.25
CA HIS A 161 12.14 6.79 -3.59
C HIS A 161 11.41 8.15 -3.51
N LYS A 162 11.63 8.93 -2.47
CA LYS A 162 10.91 10.21 -2.21
C LYS A 162 10.80 11.11 -3.42
N ALA A 163 11.87 11.24 -4.21
CA ALA A 163 11.88 12.11 -5.38
C ALA A 163 10.85 11.71 -6.45
N GLU A 164 10.59 10.40 -6.58
CA GLU A 164 9.61 9.87 -7.52
C GLU A 164 8.17 10.04 -7.03
N TRP A 165 7.98 10.18 -5.73
CA TRP A 165 6.68 10.38 -5.07
C TRP A 165 6.31 11.84 -4.89
N GLN A 166 7.23 12.77 -5.19
CA GLN A 166 6.91 14.19 -5.19
C GLN A 166 5.91 14.54 -6.29
N LEU A 167 5.01 15.45 -5.97
CA LEU A 167 3.97 15.98 -6.85
C LEU A 167 4.38 17.34 -7.41
N GLY A 168 3.78 17.72 -8.53
CA GLY A 168 3.94 19.05 -9.09
C GLY A 168 5.28 19.30 -9.78
N GLY A 169 5.65 20.55 -9.84
CA GLY A 169 6.80 21.13 -10.51
C GLY A 169 6.44 22.52 -11.04
N PRO A 170 7.38 23.25 -11.68
CA PRO A 170 7.10 24.59 -12.17
C PRO A 170 5.86 24.65 -13.08
N GLY A 171 4.87 25.45 -12.67
CA GLY A 171 3.61 25.64 -13.40
C GLY A 171 2.59 24.49 -13.31
N VAL A 172 2.91 23.40 -12.59
CA VAL A 172 1.97 22.29 -12.41
C VAL A 172 1.01 22.59 -11.27
N ILE A 173 -0.28 22.35 -11.49
CA ILE A 173 -1.32 22.56 -10.49
C ILE A 173 -1.33 21.37 -9.49
N VAL A 174 -1.33 21.69 -8.20
CA VAL A 174 -1.50 20.74 -7.11
C VAL A 174 -2.66 21.23 -6.24
N LEU A 175 -3.69 20.39 -6.15
CA LEU A 175 -4.80 20.60 -5.23
C LEU A 175 -4.36 20.31 -3.80
N VAL A 176 -4.74 21.18 -2.89
CA VAL A 176 -4.50 21.07 -1.44
C VAL A 176 -5.85 21.07 -0.74
N LEU A 177 -6.25 19.92 -0.25
CA LEU A 177 -7.56 19.70 0.36
C LEU A 177 -7.40 19.09 1.75
N VAL A 178 -8.26 19.47 2.67
CA VAL A 178 -8.35 18.87 4.00
C VAL A 178 -9.76 18.32 4.19
N TYR A 179 -9.87 17.01 4.29
CA TYR A 179 -11.13 16.34 4.63
C TYR A 179 -11.34 16.42 6.16
N PRO A 180 -12.56 16.62 6.69
CA PRO A 180 -13.84 16.81 5.97
C PRO A 180 -14.14 18.26 5.59
N GLU A 181 -13.45 19.26 6.14
CA GLU A 181 -13.80 20.68 6.00
C GLU A 181 -13.80 21.16 4.55
N GLY A 182 -12.80 20.73 3.78
CA GLY A 182 -12.68 21.11 2.38
C GLY A 182 -13.73 20.49 1.44
N CYS A 183 -14.56 19.58 1.94
CA CYS A 183 -15.50 18.78 1.15
C CYS A 183 -16.97 19.16 1.41
N ALA A 184 -17.25 20.13 2.25
CA ALA A 184 -18.60 20.47 2.73
C ALA A 184 -19.59 20.88 1.63
N GLU A 185 -19.13 21.35 0.47
CA GLU A 185 -20.00 21.66 -0.67
C GLU A 185 -20.57 20.39 -1.36
N PHE A 186 -19.97 19.23 -1.17
CA PHE A 186 -20.34 17.98 -1.81
C PHE A 186 -21.07 17.01 -0.88
N THR A 187 -21.01 17.23 0.43
CA THR A 187 -21.65 16.37 1.43
C THR A 187 -22.87 17.06 2.03
N LYS A 188 -24.05 16.82 1.43
CA LYS A 188 -25.35 17.25 2.00
C LYS A 188 -25.77 16.50 3.27
N THR A 189 -24.91 15.64 3.80
CA THR A 189 -25.19 14.80 4.97
C THR A 189 -24.04 14.88 5.97
N THR A 190 -24.03 15.92 6.79
CA THR A 190 -23.10 15.91 7.93
C THR A 190 -23.81 16.24 9.22
N SER A 191 -24.12 15.19 9.93
CA SER A 191 -24.22 15.23 11.37
C SER A 191 -22.81 15.15 11.96
N SER A 192 -22.42 16.20 12.70
CA SER A 192 -21.26 16.30 13.60
C SER A 192 -19.85 15.99 13.01
N SER A 193 -19.14 17.03 12.60
CA SER A 193 -17.71 17.02 12.21
C SER A 193 -16.74 16.57 13.31
N SER A 194 -17.19 16.36 14.53
CA SER A 194 -16.33 16.11 15.71
C SER A 194 -15.72 14.71 15.80
N SER A 195 -16.17 13.74 15.01
CA SER A 195 -15.68 12.34 15.08
C SER A 195 -14.67 11.97 13.98
N HIS A 196 -14.56 12.78 12.92
CA HIS A 196 -13.75 12.45 11.75
C HIS A 196 -12.25 12.66 11.97
N THR A 197 -11.43 11.81 11.36
CA THR A 197 -9.98 12.01 11.30
C THR A 197 -9.66 12.93 10.13
N PRO A 198 -9.06 14.11 10.37
CA PRO A 198 -8.70 15.02 9.29
C PRO A 198 -7.62 14.41 8.41
N ILE A 199 -7.79 14.52 7.08
CA ILE A 199 -6.84 13.98 6.11
C ILE A 199 -6.47 15.08 5.12
N LEU A 200 -5.18 15.41 5.06
CA LEU A 200 -4.61 16.23 4.01
C LEU A 200 -4.52 15.40 2.74
N CYS A 201 -5.13 15.87 1.67
CA CYS A 201 -5.04 15.31 0.33
C CYS A 201 -4.33 16.31 -0.59
N LEU A 202 -3.23 15.87 -1.21
CA LEU A 202 -2.53 16.56 -2.26
C LEU A 202 -2.74 15.80 -3.55
N ALA A 203 -3.13 16.47 -4.63
CA ALA A 203 -3.35 15.82 -5.93
C ALA A 203 -2.78 16.64 -7.07
N GLU A 204 -1.97 16.01 -7.90
CA GLU A 204 -1.43 16.62 -9.12
C GLU A 204 -2.46 16.56 -10.25
N VAL A 205 -2.73 17.68 -10.90
CA VAL A 205 -3.78 17.82 -11.94
C VAL A 205 -3.24 17.66 -13.35
N LYS A 206 -2.05 17.10 -13.51
CA LYS A 206 -1.38 17.00 -14.81
C LYS A 206 -1.72 15.74 -15.59
N ASP A 207 -1.69 14.60 -14.93
CA ASP A 207 -1.76 13.27 -15.57
C ASP A 207 -3.09 12.56 -15.26
N VAL A 208 -3.45 11.58 -16.09
CA VAL A 208 -4.57 10.67 -15.85
C VAL A 208 -4.00 9.25 -15.91
N PRO A 209 -4.11 8.46 -14.83
CA PRO A 209 -4.74 8.78 -13.55
C PRO A 209 -3.95 9.82 -12.73
N PRO A 210 -4.64 10.66 -11.94
CA PRO A 210 -3.99 11.67 -11.12
C PRO A 210 -3.08 11.02 -10.06
N ARG A 211 -2.02 11.74 -9.70
CA ARG A 211 -1.11 11.34 -8.64
C ARG A 211 -1.57 11.96 -7.33
N TYR A 212 -1.66 11.14 -6.30
CA TYR A 212 -2.14 11.55 -4.98
C TYR A 212 -1.09 11.35 -3.90
N TRP A 213 -1.19 12.21 -2.87
CA TRP A 213 -0.57 12.01 -1.58
C TRP A 213 -1.61 12.27 -0.49
N PHE A 214 -1.75 11.34 0.44
CA PHE A 214 -2.63 11.45 1.59
C PHE A 214 -1.80 11.45 2.87
N HIS A 215 -2.20 12.28 3.83
CA HIS A 215 -1.58 12.34 5.14
C HIS A 215 -2.63 12.57 6.22
N SER A 216 -2.73 11.69 7.21
CA SER A 216 -3.62 11.89 8.35
C SER A 216 -3.08 12.97 9.25
N LEU A 217 -3.90 13.95 9.57
CA LEU A 217 -3.59 15.02 10.53
C LEU A 217 -4.14 14.64 11.92
N ASN A 218 -3.55 15.22 12.95
CA ASN A 218 -4.14 15.12 14.28
C ASN A 218 -5.48 15.87 14.31
N ARG A 219 -6.44 15.33 15.07
CA ARG A 219 -7.71 16.03 15.29
C ARG A 219 -7.46 17.36 15.99
N TYR A 220 -8.21 18.37 15.61
CA TYR A 220 -8.10 19.69 16.16
C TYR A 220 -9.50 20.20 16.58
N TYR A 221 -9.59 20.63 17.82
CA TYR A 221 -10.82 21.17 18.46
C TYR A 221 -10.58 22.55 19.05
N THR A 222 -9.32 22.99 19.12
CA THR A 222 -8.89 24.28 19.66
C THR A 222 -7.99 24.97 18.64
N THR A 223 -7.86 26.30 18.78
CA THR A 223 -7.01 27.12 17.92
C THR A 223 -5.55 26.61 17.90
N ASP A 224 -5.01 26.27 19.07
CA ASP A 224 -3.62 25.77 19.16
C ASP A 224 -3.43 24.44 18.40
N GLN A 225 -4.43 23.55 18.44
CA GLN A 225 -4.42 22.28 17.70
C GLN A 225 -4.57 22.51 16.20
N GLU A 226 -5.37 23.49 15.80
CA GLU A 226 -5.51 23.92 14.41
C GLU A 226 -4.20 24.50 13.86
N GLU A 227 -3.49 25.32 14.63
CA GLU A 227 -2.16 25.82 14.27
C GLU A 227 -1.15 24.68 14.10
N LEU A 228 -1.18 23.68 14.99
CA LEU A 228 -0.33 22.50 14.87
C LEU A 228 -0.68 21.67 13.62
N ALA A 229 -1.96 21.50 13.31
CA ALA A 229 -2.41 20.83 12.08
C ALA A 229 -1.96 21.58 10.83
N ASN A 230 -2.08 22.92 10.82
CA ASN A 230 -1.57 23.77 9.74
C ASN A 230 -0.06 23.64 9.57
N LYS A 231 0.71 23.65 10.66
CA LYS A 231 2.17 23.46 10.61
C LYS A 231 2.52 22.09 10.00
N THR A 232 1.89 21.03 10.48
CA THR A 232 2.09 19.66 9.95
C THR A 232 1.75 19.56 8.47
N ALA A 233 0.64 20.17 8.06
CA ALA A 233 0.22 20.22 6.67
C ALA A 233 1.23 20.98 5.80
N MET A 234 1.71 22.15 6.23
CA MET A 234 2.73 22.91 5.50
C MET A 234 4.06 22.18 5.39
N GLU A 235 4.50 21.49 6.45
CA GLU A 235 5.71 20.64 6.41
C GLU A 235 5.54 19.50 5.42
N THR A 236 4.36 18.87 5.37
CA THR A 236 4.03 17.82 4.40
C THR A 236 4.02 18.37 2.98
N ILE A 237 3.42 19.55 2.75
CA ILE A 237 3.44 20.20 1.42
C ILE A 237 4.89 20.47 0.96
N ARG A 238 5.74 21.06 1.81
CA ARG A 238 7.15 21.31 1.48
C ARG A 238 7.92 20.03 1.15
N LYS A 239 7.62 18.93 1.83
CA LYS A 239 8.28 17.64 1.61
C LYS A 239 7.83 16.98 0.31
N ILE A 240 6.54 17.09 -0.04
CA ILE A 240 5.90 16.30 -1.09
C ILE A 240 5.73 17.08 -2.39
N VAL A 241 5.46 18.38 -2.32
CA VAL A 241 5.21 19.19 -3.50
C VAL A 241 6.51 19.90 -3.95
N ARG A 242 6.83 19.80 -5.23
CA ARG A 242 8.01 20.44 -5.80
C ARG A 242 7.82 21.95 -5.84
N PRO A 243 8.87 22.74 -5.54
CA PRO A 243 8.83 24.20 -5.67
C PRO A 243 8.39 24.66 -7.06
N GLY A 244 7.76 25.84 -7.12
CA GLY A 244 7.24 26.41 -8.36
C GLY A 244 5.90 25.85 -8.83
N SER A 245 5.31 24.88 -8.08
CA SER A 245 3.95 24.40 -8.31
C SER A 245 2.93 25.51 -8.02
N ILE A 246 1.78 25.44 -8.68
CA ILE A 246 0.62 26.27 -8.41
C ILE A 246 -0.22 25.54 -7.36
N LEU A 247 -0.35 26.09 -6.15
CA LEU A 247 -1.19 25.48 -5.12
C LEU A 247 -2.62 26.01 -5.23
N VAL A 248 -3.56 25.09 -5.26
CA VAL A 248 -5.00 25.38 -5.28
C VAL A 248 -5.62 24.83 -4.01
N CYS A 249 -6.01 25.75 -3.10
CA CYS A 249 -6.61 25.40 -1.81
C CYS A 249 -8.11 25.64 -1.80
N ASN A 250 -8.82 24.99 -0.87
CA ASN A 250 -10.22 25.25 -0.64
C ASN A 250 -10.41 26.58 0.12
N TYR A 251 -11.41 27.35 -0.30
CA TYR A 251 -11.72 28.63 0.34
C TYR A 251 -12.29 28.47 1.77
N PHE A 252 -13.05 27.39 2.00
CA PHE A 252 -13.81 27.20 3.23
C PHE A 252 -13.08 26.38 4.31
N SER A 253 -11.86 25.95 4.08
CA SER A 253 -11.11 25.18 5.07
C SER A 253 -10.40 26.09 6.06
N SER A 254 -10.42 25.76 7.34
CA SER A 254 -9.63 26.44 8.38
C SER A 254 -8.14 26.06 8.26
N VAL A 255 -7.87 24.76 8.06
CA VAL A 255 -6.53 24.23 7.80
C VAL A 255 -6.23 24.28 6.30
N CYS A 256 -5.05 24.72 5.93
CA CYS A 256 -4.63 24.93 4.54
C CYS A 256 -5.48 25.95 3.77
N SER A 257 -6.01 26.96 4.46
CA SER A 257 -6.68 28.12 3.84
C SER A 257 -5.68 28.96 3.03
N LEU A 258 -6.21 29.84 2.17
CA LEU A 258 -5.39 30.78 1.41
C LEU A 258 -4.52 31.65 2.35
N GLN A 259 -5.01 31.98 3.53
CA GLN A 259 -4.29 32.78 4.54
C GLN A 259 -3.22 31.94 5.25
N SER A 260 -3.55 30.73 5.69
CA SER A 260 -2.62 29.86 6.41
C SER A 260 -1.47 29.34 5.53
N LEU A 261 -1.65 29.28 4.21
CA LEU A 261 -0.60 28.88 3.26
C LEU A 261 0.32 30.06 2.83
N GLN A 262 0.08 31.31 3.26
CA GLN A 262 0.94 32.46 2.90
C GLN A 262 2.44 32.23 3.18
N PRO A 263 2.85 31.56 4.29
CA PRO A 263 4.27 31.28 4.58
C PRO A 263 4.95 30.36 3.55
N LEU A 264 4.20 29.78 2.61
CA LEU A 264 4.74 28.93 1.53
C LEU A 264 5.05 29.70 0.24
N ARG A 265 4.74 30.99 0.15
CA ARG A 265 4.88 31.78 -1.10
C ARG A 265 6.30 31.89 -1.63
N ASP A 266 7.30 31.80 -0.78
CA ASP A 266 8.69 31.80 -1.23
C ASP A 266 9.01 30.60 -2.13
N SER A 267 8.40 29.44 -1.84
CA SER A 267 8.57 28.22 -2.64
C SER A 267 7.47 28.01 -3.68
N TYR A 268 6.27 28.55 -3.42
CA TYR A 268 5.07 28.44 -4.27
C TYR A 268 4.49 29.83 -4.53
N PRO A 269 5.03 30.59 -5.51
CA PRO A 269 4.61 31.98 -5.73
C PRO A 269 3.13 32.14 -6.05
N THR A 270 2.51 31.11 -6.64
CA THR A 270 1.10 31.13 -7.00
C THR A 270 0.31 30.20 -6.05
N ILE A 271 -0.44 30.79 -5.13
CA ILE A 271 -1.39 30.12 -4.27
C ILE A 271 -2.75 30.75 -4.51
N VAL A 272 -3.71 29.96 -4.96
CA VAL A 272 -5.05 30.42 -5.35
C VAL A 272 -6.14 29.57 -4.69
N SER A 273 -7.34 30.13 -4.63
CA SER A 273 -8.52 29.42 -4.15
C SER A 273 -9.22 28.69 -5.30
N THR A 274 -9.94 27.62 -5.01
CA THR A 274 -10.80 26.90 -5.97
C THR A 274 -11.83 27.81 -6.64
N LEU A 275 -12.28 28.87 -5.96
CA LEU A 275 -13.20 29.88 -6.54
C LEU A 275 -12.63 30.60 -7.76
N ILE A 276 -11.29 30.77 -7.83
CA ILE A 276 -10.64 31.50 -8.93
C ILE A 276 -10.49 30.60 -10.16
N LEU A 277 -10.42 29.28 -9.98
CA LEU A 277 -10.30 28.34 -11.12
C LEU A 277 -11.48 28.43 -12.09
N SER A 278 -12.65 28.84 -11.62
CA SER A 278 -13.80 29.08 -12.47
C SER A 278 -13.64 30.27 -13.42
N GLN A 279 -12.60 31.09 -13.24
CA GLN A 279 -12.33 32.29 -14.03
C GLN A 279 -11.31 32.08 -15.18
N PHE A 280 -10.61 30.94 -15.23
CA PHE A 280 -9.67 30.62 -16.32
C PHE A 280 -10.39 30.01 -17.53
N ASP A 281 -10.47 30.73 -18.65
CA ASP A 281 -11.59 30.67 -19.61
C ASP A 281 -11.60 29.64 -20.74
N ASN A 282 -10.56 29.02 -21.21
CA ASN A 282 -10.60 28.19 -22.44
C ASN A 282 -10.11 26.74 -22.32
N GLU A 283 -9.46 26.36 -21.25
CA GLU A 283 -9.13 24.96 -20.96
C GLU A 283 -10.13 24.36 -19.96
N ARG A 284 -11.22 25.02 -19.72
CA ARG A 284 -12.20 24.82 -18.61
C ARG A 284 -12.82 23.44 -18.56
N VAL A 285 -13.18 22.87 -19.70
CA VAL A 285 -13.99 21.63 -19.72
C VAL A 285 -13.12 20.43 -19.31
N ILE A 286 -11.89 20.35 -19.76
CA ILE A 286 -10.97 19.25 -19.44
C ILE A 286 -10.49 19.38 -17.99
N LEU A 287 -10.10 20.60 -17.58
CA LEU A 287 -9.66 20.86 -16.22
C LEU A 287 -10.79 20.61 -15.22
N SER A 288 -12.00 21.04 -15.49
CA SER A 288 -13.18 20.83 -14.66
C SER A 288 -13.49 19.33 -14.49
N LYS A 289 -13.50 18.54 -15.56
CA LYS A 289 -13.71 17.09 -15.49
C LYS A 289 -12.61 16.37 -14.72
N ASN A 290 -11.36 16.77 -14.92
CA ASN A 290 -10.24 16.20 -14.16
C ASN A 290 -10.35 16.54 -12.68
N LEU A 291 -10.72 17.77 -12.33
CA LEU A 291 -10.95 18.18 -10.95
C LEU A 291 -12.09 17.40 -10.28
N GLU A 292 -13.21 17.21 -10.98
CA GLU A 292 -14.32 16.38 -10.47
C GLU A 292 -13.89 14.93 -10.22
N THR A 293 -13.14 14.33 -11.13
CA THR A 293 -12.63 12.96 -10.98
C THR A 293 -11.65 12.84 -9.82
N ILE A 294 -10.71 13.79 -9.71
CA ILE A 294 -9.73 13.88 -8.63
C ILE A 294 -10.46 14.01 -7.30
N TRP A 295 -11.43 14.92 -7.25
CA TRP A 295 -12.22 15.20 -6.04
C TRP A 295 -13.01 13.97 -5.60
N ALA A 296 -13.76 13.35 -6.50
CA ALA A 296 -14.55 12.17 -6.21
C ALA A 296 -13.68 11.01 -5.69
N THR A 297 -12.50 10.80 -6.30
CA THR A 297 -11.56 9.77 -5.85
C THR A 297 -10.99 10.08 -4.48
N ALA A 298 -10.56 11.32 -4.25
CA ALA A 298 -10.01 11.76 -2.95
C ALA A 298 -11.04 11.65 -1.84
N LEU A 299 -12.27 12.10 -2.10
CA LEU A 299 -13.38 12.04 -1.15
C LEU A 299 -13.70 10.61 -0.75
N ARG A 300 -13.88 9.71 -1.74
CA ARG A 300 -14.12 8.29 -1.49
C ARG A 300 -13.03 7.65 -0.62
N ILE A 301 -11.76 7.92 -0.90
CA ILE A 301 -10.64 7.40 -0.09
C ILE A 301 -10.70 7.95 1.34
N CYS A 302 -10.99 9.24 1.51
CA CYS A 302 -11.10 9.85 2.83
C CYS A 302 -12.31 9.31 3.62
N GLU A 303 -13.45 9.07 2.97
CA GLU A 303 -14.64 8.46 3.57
C GLU A 303 -14.38 7.00 3.99
N GLU A 304 -13.77 6.20 3.12
CA GLU A 304 -13.36 4.82 3.46
C GLU A 304 -12.38 4.80 4.65
N ALA A 305 -11.45 5.76 4.74
CA ALA A 305 -10.53 5.89 5.87
C ALA A 305 -11.22 6.16 7.21
N GLN A 306 -12.41 6.79 7.21
CA GLN A 306 -13.18 7.00 8.45
C GLN A 306 -13.76 5.71 9.03
N LEU A 307 -13.85 4.64 8.22
CA LEU A 307 -14.32 3.33 8.66
C LEU A 307 -13.22 2.52 9.36
N CYS A 308 -11.96 2.96 9.24
CA CYS A 308 -10.82 2.32 9.90
C CYS A 308 -10.68 2.80 11.36
N ASN A 309 -10.05 1.96 12.20
CA ASN A 309 -9.59 2.46 13.50
C ASN A 309 -8.53 3.54 13.31
N LEU A 310 -8.45 4.50 14.23
CA LEU A 310 -7.54 5.65 14.11
C LEU A 310 -6.08 5.24 13.87
N SER A 311 -5.61 4.17 14.49
CA SER A 311 -4.25 3.63 14.32
C SER A 311 -4.03 2.97 12.96
N GLU A 312 -5.07 2.59 12.25
CA GLU A 312 -5.00 1.90 10.94
C GLU A 312 -5.08 2.88 9.76
N VAL A 313 -5.55 4.12 10.00
CA VAL A 313 -5.71 5.13 8.94
C VAL A 313 -4.41 5.38 8.17
N PRO A 314 -3.23 5.56 8.78
CA PRO A 314 -1.99 5.77 8.02
C PRO A 314 -1.67 4.60 7.07
N ASP A 315 -1.80 3.36 7.52
CA ASP A 315 -1.55 2.17 6.71
C ASP A 315 -2.57 2.02 5.58
N PHE A 316 -3.84 2.34 5.84
CA PHE A 316 -4.87 2.40 4.82
C PHE A 316 -4.52 3.42 3.72
N LEU A 317 -4.10 4.63 4.09
CA LEU A 317 -3.72 5.68 3.14
C LEU A 317 -2.49 5.28 2.30
N ILE A 318 -1.49 4.62 2.91
CA ILE A 318 -0.33 4.07 2.19
C ILE A 318 -0.78 3.04 1.16
N ASN A 319 -1.68 2.13 1.52
CA ASN A 319 -2.26 1.15 0.60
C ASN A 319 -2.96 1.83 -0.58
N GLN A 320 -3.78 2.86 -0.30
CA GLN A 320 -4.49 3.61 -1.35
C GLN A 320 -3.50 4.31 -2.30
N MET A 321 -2.48 5.01 -1.77
CA MET A 321 -1.43 5.65 -2.58
C MET A 321 -0.68 4.62 -3.42
N TRP A 322 -0.32 3.48 -2.85
CA TRP A 322 0.35 2.39 -3.54
C TRP A 322 -0.46 1.87 -4.74
N ARG A 323 -1.73 1.58 -4.52
CA ARG A 323 -2.64 1.10 -5.57
C ARG A 323 -2.90 2.14 -6.66
N GLN A 324 -3.06 3.41 -6.28
CA GLN A 324 -3.21 4.50 -7.26
C GLN A 324 -1.97 4.66 -8.14
N ARG A 325 -0.79 4.42 -7.57
CA ARG A 325 0.48 4.55 -8.29
C ARG A 325 0.74 3.39 -9.24
N PHE A 326 0.53 2.17 -8.80
CA PHE A 326 0.97 0.96 -9.50
C PHE A 326 -0.16 0.17 -10.17
N GLY A 327 -1.42 0.45 -9.86
CA GLY A 327 -2.56 -0.21 -10.49
C GLY A 327 -2.45 -1.74 -10.49
N SER A 328 -2.52 -2.35 -11.66
CA SER A 328 -2.41 -3.80 -11.86
C SER A 328 -1.03 -4.38 -11.52
N GLU A 329 0.02 -3.56 -11.48
CA GLU A 329 1.39 -3.98 -11.12
C GLU A 329 1.64 -3.93 -9.60
N SER A 330 0.66 -3.50 -8.83
CA SER A 330 0.75 -3.25 -7.38
C SER A 330 1.33 -4.44 -6.61
N PHE A 331 0.90 -5.67 -6.93
CA PHE A 331 1.41 -6.89 -6.31
C PHE A 331 2.87 -7.16 -6.72
N GLU A 332 3.18 -7.08 -8.00
CA GLU A 332 4.52 -7.39 -8.53
C GLU A 332 5.58 -6.42 -7.97
N VAL A 333 5.28 -5.13 -7.99
CA VAL A 333 6.19 -4.12 -7.42
C VAL A 333 6.40 -4.37 -5.94
N LEU A 334 5.35 -4.69 -5.18
CA LEU A 334 5.46 -4.94 -3.75
C LEU A 334 6.28 -6.20 -3.44
N ILE A 335 6.00 -7.32 -4.10
CA ILE A 335 6.67 -8.60 -3.82
C ILE A 335 8.18 -8.51 -4.12
N ASN A 336 8.57 -7.73 -5.12
CA ASN A 336 9.95 -7.49 -5.46
C ASN A 336 10.70 -6.65 -4.39
N GLN A 337 10.00 -6.00 -3.45
CA GLN A 337 10.63 -5.30 -2.34
C GLN A 337 10.89 -6.20 -1.13
N PHE A 338 10.30 -7.38 -1.05
CA PHE A 338 10.39 -8.26 0.12
C PHE A 338 11.82 -8.76 0.38
N PHE A 339 12.65 -8.88 -0.63
CA PHE A 339 14.05 -9.33 -0.47
C PHE A 339 15.02 -8.18 -0.13
N VAL A 340 14.60 -6.93 -0.33
CA VAL A 340 15.41 -5.72 -0.06
C VAL A 340 15.09 -5.15 1.32
N PHE A 341 13.93 -5.52 1.89
CA PHE A 341 13.46 -5.06 3.19
C PHE A 341 14.07 -5.85 4.34
#